data_026dcd7c8491cd70c5bfaf221459ce41
#
_entry.id   026dcd7c8491cd70c5bfaf221459ce41
#
_cell.length_a   1.000
_cell.length_b   1.000
_cell.length_c   1.000
_cell.angle_alpha   90.00
_cell.angle_beta   90.00
_cell.angle_gamma   90.00
#
_symmetry.space_group_name_H-M   'P 1'
#
loop_
_entity.id
_entity.type
_entity.pdbx_description
1 polymer ?
#
loop_
_entity_poly.entity_id
_entity_poly.type
_entity_poly.pdbx_seq_one_letter_code
_entity_poly.pdbx_strand_id
1 'polypeptide(L)'
;VPGADEVLPPEPPAYRVLTGVVDGFGRTLAFHRAAEGDVAGAVTGVMDGAGRRFHLVLTTQAQRAEEARKPHTASLSSPDSPCPLSAPSFPDTLPAGTEYGADNGIRLEAVWLTHDPAYPDEQPTAPLARYTYTAGGELRAVYDRSGTQVRGFTYDAEHAGRMVAHHYAGRPES
;
A
#
# COMPACT_ATOMS: atom_id res chain seq x y z
N VAL A 1 -29.72 16.30 42.81
CA VAL A 1 -29.08 16.96 41.69
C VAL A 1 -29.16 16.04 40.48
N PRO A 2 -29.97 16.33 39.49
CA PRO A 2 -30.02 15.52 38.30
C PRO A 2 -28.69 15.62 37.56
N GLY A 3 -28.10 14.51 37.21
CA GLY A 3 -26.98 14.46 36.30
C GLY A 3 -25.60 14.13 36.90
N ALA A 4 -25.52 13.69 38.14
CA ALA A 4 -24.22 13.35 38.74
C ALA A 4 -23.63 12.00 38.31
N ASP A 5 -24.38 11.19 37.60
CA ASP A 5 -23.98 9.83 37.22
C ASP A 5 -24.02 9.56 35.67
N GLU A 6 -23.88 10.61 34.89
CA GLU A 6 -23.67 10.38 33.47
C GLU A 6 -22.22 9.94 33.26
N VAL A 7 -21.99 8.63 33.44
CA VAL A 7 -20.73 8.00 33.01
C VAL A 7 -20.68 8.07 31.51
N LEU A 8 -19.95 9.06 30.98
CA LEU A 8 -19.65 9.13 29.58
C LEU A 8 -18.98 7.81 29.18
N PRO A 9 -19.39 7.17 28.07
CA PRO A 9 -18.68 6.00 27.58
C PRO A 9 -17.20 6.35 27.43
N PRO A 10 -16.28 5.43 27.76
CA PRO A 10 -14.86 5.69 27.60
C PRO A 10 -14.59 6.12 26.17
N GLU A 11 -13.87 7.22 26.00
CA GLU A 11 -13.44 7.63 24.66
C GLU A 11 -12.71 6.45 23.98
N PRO A 12 -13.06 6.11 22.73
CA PRO A 12 -12.35 5.07 22.02
C PRO A 12 -10.86 5.41 21.99
N PRO A 13 -9.97 4.45 22.19
CA PRO A 13 -8.54 4.71 22.20
C PRO A 13 -8.11 5.38 20.91
N ALA A 14 -7.47 6.55 21.02
CA ALA A 14 -6.86 7.23 19.89
C ALA A 14 -5.56 6.51 19.53
N TYR A 15 -5.57 5.77 18.46
CA TYR A 15 -4.36 5.14 17.93
C TYR A 15 -3.53 6.17 17.14
N ARG A 16 -2.27 6.32 17.53
CA ARG A 16 -1.32 7.11 16.76
C ARG A 16 -0.75 6.27 15.64
N VAL A 17 -0.59 6.88 14.47
CA VAL A 17 -0.02 6.23 13.29
C VAL A 17 1.40 6.73 13.06
N LEU A 18 2.24 5.87 12.47
CA LEU A 18 3.57 6.23 12.04
C LEU A 18 3.49 7.21 10.86
N THR A 19 4.05 8.41 11.02
CA THR A 19 4.08 9.46 10.00
C THR A 19 5.43 9.56 9.29
N GLY A 20 6.45 8.95 9.86
CA GLY A 20 7.78 8.97 9.26
C GLY A 20 8.80 8.16 10.07
N VAL A 21 9.96 7.97 9.47
CA VAL A 21 11.11 7.29 10.07
C VAL A 21 12.34 8.15 9.86
N VAL A 22 13.17 8.26 10.88
CA VAL A 22 14.49 8.93 10.81
C VAL A 22 15.54 7.94 11.31
N ASP A 23 16.60 7.73 10.55
CA ASP A 23 17.71 6.90 10.99
C ASP A 23 18.77 7.69 11.77
N GLY A 24 19.77 6.99 12.32
CA GLY A 24 20.83 7.58 13.10
C GLY A 24 21.75 8.54 12.31
N PHE A 25 21.63 8.60 10.98
CA PHE A 25 22.38 9.50 10.09
C PHE A 25 21.54 10.69 9.61
N GLY A 26 20.30 10.84 10.10
CA GLY A 26 19.40 11.91 9.70
C GLY A 26 18.68 11.67 8.36
N ARG A 27 18.77 10.48 7.78
CA ARG A 27 17.96 10.13 6.59
C ARG A 27 16.52 9.92 7.00
N THR A 28 15.61 10.47 6.22
CA THR A 28 14.19 10.52 6.56
C THR A 28 13.33 9.81 5.52
N LEU A 29 12.26 9.17 5.98
CA LEU A 29 11.10 8.80 5.17
C LEU A 29 9.87 9.45 5.79
N ALA A 30 9.07 10.14 4.99
CA ALA A 30 7.79 10.67 5.40
C ALA A 30 6.66 9.92 4.70
N PHE A 31 5.60 9.58 5.43
CA PHE A 31 4.47 8.81 4.92
C PHE A 31 3.24 9.69 4.76
N HIS A 32 2.61 9.61 3.60
CA HIS A 32 1.29 10.18 3.35
C HIS A 32 0.23 9.10 3.42
N ARG A 33 -0.84 9.37 4.17
CA ARG A 33 -1.97 8.44 4.33
C ARG A 33 -3.22 8.99 3.67
N ALA A 34 -4.03 8.11 3.12
CA ALA A 34 -5.34 8.49 2.61
C ALA A 34 -6.23 8.96 3.77
N ALA A 35 -6.82 10.16 3.64
CA ALA A 35 -7.71 10.72 4.64
C ALA A 35 -9.12 10.14 4.59
N GLU A 36 -9.54 9.66 3.40
CA GLU A 36 -10.90 9.19 3.14
C GLU A 36 -10.91 8.10 2.05
N GLY A 37 -12.07 7.52 1.79
CA GLY A 37 -12.28 6.49 0.78
C GLY A 37 -11.98 5.08 1.28
N ASP A 38 -11.96 4.13 0.35
CA ASP A 38 -11.86 2.69 0.62
C ASP A 38 -10.52 2.28 1.24
N VAL A 39 -9.50 3.10 1.11
CA VAL A 39 -8.15 2.87 1.65
C VAL A 39 -7.77 3.89 2.74
N ALA A 40 -8.77 4.54 3.35
CA ALA A 40 -8.55 5.52 4.40
C ALA A 40 -7.63 4.98 5.51
N GLY A 41 -6.67 5.79 5.94
CA GLY A 41 -5.65 5.44 6.92
C GLY A 41 -4.44 4.67 6.37
N ALA A 42 -4.51 4.11 5.17
CA ALA A 42 -3.39 3.42 4.55
C ALA A 42 -2.37 4.40 3.96
N VAL A 43 -1.10 3.98 3.89
CA VAL A 43 -0.04 4.77 3.27
C VAL A 43 -0.20 4.73 1.76
N THR A 44 -0.39 5.89 1.14
CA THR A 44 -0.52 6.07 -0.32
C THR A 44 0.63 6.85 -0.94
N GLY A 45 1.44 7.48 -0.12
CA GLY A 45 2.62 8.22 -0.58
C GLY A 45 3.78 8.12 0.39
N VAL A 46 4.98 8.17 -0.16
CA VAL A 46 6.23 8.20 0.61
C VAL A 46 7.14 9.25 -0.01
N MET A 47 7.79 10.03 0.83
CA MET A 47 8.85 10.94 0.42
C MET A 47 10.12 10.59 1.19
N ASP A 48 11.24 10.45 0.48
CA ASP A 48 12.54 10.22 1.10
C ASP A 48 13.30 11.52 1.39
N GLY A 49 14.42 11.41 2.10
CA GLY A 49 15.24 12.56 2.46
C GLY A 49 15.92 13.26 1.27
N ALA A 50 15.96 12.65 0.09
CA ALA A 50 16.43 13.24 -1.16
C ALA A 50 15.33 14.01 -1.91
N GLY A 51 14.11 14.01 -1.40
CA GLY A 51 12.95 14.66 -2.01
C GLY A 51 12.28 13.84 -3.11
N ARG A 52 12.66 12.58 -3.30
CA ARG A 52 11.94 11.67 -4.21
C ARG A 52 10.59 11.32 -3.62
N ARG A 53 9.57 11.29 -4.49
CA ARG A 53 8.20 10.97 -4.11
C ARG A 53 7.75 9.70 -4.79
N PHE A 54 7.18 8.83 -3.97
CA PHE A 54 6.66 7.54 -4.39
C PHE A 54 5.15 7.52 -4.15
N HIS A 55 4.41 7.04 -5.13
CA HIS A 55 2.98 6.78 -4.98
C HIS A 55 2.74 5.27 -4.86
N LEU A 56 2.00 4.89 -3.82
CA LEU A 56 1.61 3.51 -3.55
C LEU A 56 0.18 3.31 -4.04
N VAL A 57 0.00 2.50 -5.06
CA VAL A 57 -1.32 2.08 -5.52
C VAL A 57 -1.78 0.91 -4.67
N LEU A 58 -2.93 1.07 -4.03
CA LEU A 58 -3.52 0.07 -3.14
C LEU A 58 -4.76 -0.53 -3.78
N THR A 59 -5.02 -1.79 -3.47
CA THR A 59 -6.22 -2.49 -3.92
C THR A 59 -6.97 -3.06 -2.72
N THR A 60 -8.29 -2.96 -2.73
CA THR A 60 -9.16 -3.58 -1.75
C THR A 60 -9.50 -5.01 -2.16
N GLN A 61 -9.99 -5.81 -1.22
CA GLN A 61 -10.47 -7.16 -1.53
C GLN A 61 -11.62 -7.15 -2.56
N ALA A 62 -12.52 -6.18 -2.47
CA ALA A 62 -13.62 -6.03 -3.41
C ALA A 62 -13.13 -5.74 -4.83
N GLN A 63 -12.15 -4.84 -4.99
CA GLN A 63 -11.53 -4.54 -6.28
C GLN A 63 -10.84 -5.75 -6.89
N ARG A 64 -10.08 -6.52 -6.11
CA ARG A 64 -9.44 -7.76 -6.59
C ARG A 64 -10.45 -8.83 -6.99
N ALA A 65 -11.54 -8.96 -6.25
CA ALA A 65 -12.62 -9.89 -6.59
C ALA A 65 -13.34 -9.49 -7.88
N GLU A 66 -13.53 -8.20 -8.10
CA GLU A 66 -14.11 -7.67 -9.34
C GLU A 66 -13.17 -7.88 -10.54
N GLU A 67 -11.87 -7.61 -10.36
CA GLU A 67 -10.86 -7.83 -11.40
C GLU A 67 -10.77 -9.31 -11.79
N ALA A 68 -10.85 -10.22 -10.84
CA ALA A 68 -10.86 -11.66 -11.10
C ALA A 68 -12.08 -12.14 -11.90
N ARG A 69 -13.19 -11.37 -11.90
CA ARG A 69 -14.39 -11.66 -12.67
C ARG A 69 -14.34 -11.14 -14.10
N LYS A 70 -13.46 -10.15 -14.38
CA LYS A 70 -13.30 -9.58 -15.71
C LYS A 70 -12.41 -10.49 -16.56
N PRO A 71 -12.79 -10.82 -17.80
CA PRO A 71 -11.89 -11.49 -18.70
C PRO A 71 -10.69 -10.58 -18.99
N HIS A 72 -9.50 -11.14 -18.92
CA HIS A 72 -8.18 -10.51 -19.02
C HIS A 72 -8.11 -9.39 -20.06
N THR A 73 -8.31 -8.17 -19.63
CA THR A 73 -7.72 -6.97 -20.22
C THR A 73 -6.87 -6.35 -19.13
N ALA A 74 -5.55 -6.41 -19.27
CA ALA A 74 -4.61 -5.84 -18.34
C ALA A 74 -4.79 -4.32 -18.31
N SER A 75 -5.65 -3.84 -17.40
CA SER A 75 -5.73 -2.44 -17.03
C SER A 75 -4.71 -2.21 -15.94
N LEU A 76 -3.57 -1.63 -16.29
CA LEU A 76 -2.69 -1.03 -15.32
C LEU A 76 -3.44 0.14 -14.68
N SER A 77 -3.68 0.07 -13.38
CA SER A 77 -4.20 1.22 -12.65
C SER A 77 -3.22 2.37 -12.85
N SER A 78 -3.69 3.39 -13.56
CA SER A 78 -2.92 4.59 -13.83
C SER A 78 -2.69 5.36 -12.53
N PRO A 79 -1.55 6.02 -12.32
CA PRO A 79 -1.33 6.87 -11.16
C PRO A 79 -2.11 8.20 -11.30
N ASP A 80 -3.40 8.13 -11.62
CA ASP A 80 -4.25 9.30 -11.87
C ASP A 80 -4.59 10.12 -10.62
N SER A 81 -4.13 9.71 -9.45
CA SER A 81 -4.13 10.58 -8.29
C SER A 81 -2.75 11.21 -8.18
N PRO A 82 -2.60 12.50 -8.49
CA PRO A 82 -1.33 13.17 -8.28
C PRO A 82 -0.95 13.03 -6.81
N CYS A 83 0.20 12.43 -6.55
CA CYS A 83 0.84 12.57 -5.24
C CYS A 83 0.91 14.07 -4.96
N PRO A 84 0.28 14.58 -3.90
CA PRO A 84 0.22 16.02 -3.68
C PRO A 84 1.63 16.57 -3.63
N LEU A 85 1.91 17.53 -4.52
CA LEU A 85 3.20 18.20 -4.64
C LEU A 85 3.48 19.15 -3.45
N SER A 86 2.46 19.47 -2.68
CA SER A 86 2.58 20.26 -1.44
C SER A 86 2.96 19.33 -0.28
N ALA A 87 3.68 19.89 0.70
CA ALA A 87 3.98 19.17 1.94
C ALA A 87 2.68 18.57 2.49
N PRO A 88 2.61 17.24 2.60
CA PRO A 88 1.36 16.60 2.92
C PRO A 88 0.97 16.92 4.37
N SER A 89 -0.29 17.28 4.56
CA SER A 89 -0.90 17.18 5.87
C SER A 89 -1.18 15.71 6.13
N PHE A 90 -0.36 15.09 6.97
CA PHE A 90 -0.58 13.69 7.35
C PHE A 90 -1.54 13.65 8.53
N PRO A 91 -2.66 12.93 8.45
CA PRO A 91 -3.39 12.62 9.66
C PRO A 91 -2.49 11.77 10.58
N ASP A 92 -2.36 12.16 11.82
CA ASP A 92 -1.58 11.45 12.84
C ASP A 92 -2.42 10.37 13.56
N THR A 93 -3.68 10.26 13.20
CA THR A 93 -4.65 9.33 13.77
C THR A 93 -5.33 8.51 12.68
N LEU A 94 -5.70 7.28 12.99
CA LEU A 94 -6.50 6.47 12.09
C LEU A 94 -7.93 7.03 11.99
N PRO A 95 -8.57 6.92 10.81
CA PRO A 95 -9.98 7.28 10.65
C PRO A 95 -10.87 6.55 11.66
N ALA A 96 -11.97 7.19 12.05
CA ALA A 96 -12.95 6.59 12.95
C ALA A 96 -13.49 5.27 12.37
N GLY A 97 -13.60 4.25 13.19
CA GLY A 97 -14.06 2.92 12.78
C GLY A 97 -12.98 2.00 12.20
N THR A 98 -11.72 2.44 12.15
CA THR A 98 -10.60 1.56 11.78
C THR A 98 -10.31 0.58 12.91
N GLU A 99 -10.36 -0.72 12.62
CA GLU A 99 -9.93 -1.77 13.55
C GLU A 99 -8.40 -1.93 13.47
N TYR A 100 -7.74 -1.70 14.58
CA TYR A 100 -6.29 -1.85 14.67
C TYR A 100 -5.90 -3.32 14.75
N GLY A 101 -4.96 -3.70 13.87
CA GLY A 101 -4.39 -5.07 13.85
C GLY A 101 -5.21 -6.09 13.08
N ALA A 102 -6.43 -5.78 12.64
CA ALA A 102 -7.19 -6.65 11.76
C ALA A 102 -6.69 -6.54 10.30
N ASP A 103 -6.71 -7.64 9.56
CA ASP A 103 -6.49 -7.61 8.12
C ASP A 103 -7.73 -7.01 7.43
N ASN A 104 -7.59 -5.81 6.91
CA ASN A 104 -8.66 -5.09 6.20
C ASN A 104 -8.74 -5.47 4.70
N GLY A 105 -7.93 -6.43 4.26
CA GLY A 105 -7.88 -6.87 2.87
C GLY A 105 -7.21 -5.90 1.89
N ILE A 106 -6.68 -4.76 2.36
CA ILE A 106 -5.93 -3.81 1.53
C ILE A 106 -4.55 -4.40 1.20
N ARG A 107 -4.15 -4.32 -0.07
CA ARG A 107 -2.86 -4.82 -0.56
C ARG A 107 -2.20 -3.77 -1.45
N LEU A 108 -0.87 -3.78 -1.46
CA LEU A 108 -0.06 -2.95 -2.35
C LEU A 108 -0.06 -3.55 -3.75
N GLU A 109 -0.58 -2.84 -4.74
CA GLU A 109 -0.60 -3.27 -6.15
C GLU A 109 0.61 -2.78 -6.94
N ALA A 110 1.00 -1.53 -6.74
CA ALA A 110 2.13 -0.94 -7.46
C ALA A 110 2.81 0.17 -6.65
N VAL A 111 4.09 0.37 -6.95
CA VAL A 111 4.88 1.50 -6.45
C VAL A 111 5.36 2.31 -7.64
N TRP A 112 5.01 3.60 -7.66
CA TRP A 112 5.43 4.55 -8.68
C TRP A 112 6.41 5.56 -8.11
N LEU A 113 7.51 5.85 -8.83
CA LEU A 113 8.33 7.02 -8.58
C LEU A 113 7.71 8.19 -9.34
N THR A 114 6.98 9.06 -8.64
CA THR A 114 6.22 10.14 -9.25
C THR A 114 7.02 11.43 -9.40
N HIS A 115 8.06 11.61 -8.61
CA HIS A 115 8.96 12.75 -8.68
C HIS A 115 10.36 12.37 -8.20
N ASP A 116 11.35 12.75 -9.02
CA ASP A 116 12.77 12.67 -8.66
C ASP A 116 13.40 14.07 -8.88
N PRO A 117 13.91 14.73 -7.82
CA PRO A 117 14.55 16.04 -7.97
C PRO A 117 15.79 16.05 -8.87
N ALA A 118 16.43 14.89 -9.08
CA ALA A 118 17.54 14.76 -10.01
C ALA A 118 17.09 14.81 -11.47
N TYR A 119 15.83 14.47 -11.73
CA TYR A 119 15.21 14.41 -13.07
C TYR A 119 13.81 15.04 -13.03
N PRO A 120 13.69 16.35 -12.74
CA PRO A 120 12.41 16.98 -12.40
C PRO A 120 11.39 16.99 -13.55
N ASP A 121 11.85 16.89 -14.78
CA ASP A 121 11.01 16.91 -15.99
C ASP A 121 10.62 15.50 -16.49
N GLU A 122 11.16 14.45 -15.86
CA GLU A 122 10.80 13.10 -16.23
C GLU A 122 9.43 12.70 -15.66
N GLN A 123 8.59 12.15 -16.54
CA GLN A 123 7.30 11.58 -16.15
C GLN A 123 7.41 10.06 -16.07
N PRO A 124 6.83 9.42 -15.07
CA PRO A 124 6.85 7.97 -14.95
C PRO A 124 6.04 7.32 -16.07
N THR A 125 6.62 6.31 -16.72
CA THR A 125 5.96 5.54 -17.78
C THR A 125 5.55 4.14 -17.32
N ALA A 126 6.12 3.68 -16.21
CA ALA A 126 5.86 2.36 -15.63
C ALA A 126 6.09 2.41 -14.12
N PRO A 127 5.43 1.57 -13.33
CA PRO A 127 5.72 1.45 -11.90
C PRO A 127 7.12 0.84 -11.69
N LEU A 128 7.76 1.19 -10.57
CA LEU A 128 9.02 0.56 -10.15
C LEU A 128 8.85 -0.92 -9.82
N ALA A 129 7.71 -1.26 -9.24
CA ALA A 129 7.33 -2.62 -8.91
C ALA A 129 5.81 -2.77 -8.98
N ARG A 130 5.37 -3.97 -9.34
CA ARG A 130 3.96 -4.36 -9.36
C ARG A 130 3.79 -5.71 -8.67
N TYR A 131 2.70 -5.84 -7.94
CA TYR A 131 2.38 -7.00 -7.13
C TYR A 131 1.02 -7.56 -7.52
N THR A 132 0.92 -8.87 -7.63
CA THR A 132 -0.35 -9.58 -7.85
C THR A 132 -0.64 -10.54 -6.70
N TYR A 133 -1.91 -10.84 -6.51
CA TYR A 133 -2.37 -11.62 -5.35
C TYR A 133 -3.28 -12.76 -5.78
N THR A 134 -3.38 -13.78 -4.94
CA THR A 134 -4.39 -14.81 -5.04
C THR A 134 -5.76 -14.24 -4.65
N ALA A 135 -6.83 -15.00 -4.89
CA ALA A 135 -8.17 -14.64 -4.45
C ALA A 135 -8.27 -14.45 -2.92
N GLY A 136 -7.42 -15.17 -2.15
CA GLY A 136 -7.32 -15.03 -0.70
C GLY A 136 -6.47 -13.85 -0.23
N GLY A 137 -5.82 -13.13 -1.14
CA GLY A 137 -4.99 -11.97 -0.82
C GLY A 137 -3.54 -12.29 -0.47
N GLU A 138 -3.06 -13.52 -0.73
CA GLU A 138 -1.65 -13.86 -0.61
C GLU A 138 -0.87 -13.36 -1.83
N LEU A 139 0.37 -12.91 -1.63
CA LEU A 139 1.24 -12.43 -2.70
C LEU A 139 1.55 -13.55 -3.70
N ARG A 140 1.18 -13.35 -4.96
CA ARG A 140 1.35 -14.32 -6.03
C ARG A 140 2.61 -14.08 -6.86
N ALA A 141 2.83 -12.84 -7.27
CA ALA A 141 3.98 -12.49 -8.13
C ALA A 141 4.43 -11.05 -7.90
N VAL A 142 5.70 -10.80 -8.16
CA VAL A 142 6.32 -9.49 -8.17
C VAL A 142 6.92 -9.25 -9.54
N TYR A 143 6.65 -8.07 -10.11
CA TYR A 143 7.15 -7.62 -11.40
C TYR A 143 8.03 -6.41 -11.21
N ASP A 144 9.11 -6.33 -11.97
CA ASP A 144 10.01 -5.18 -12.00
C ASP A 144 9.49 -4.07 -12.94
N ARG A 145 10.29 -3.00 -13.09
CA ARG A 145 9.96 -1.85 -13.94
C ARG A 145 9.81 -2.22 -15.42
N SER A 146 10.46 -3.26 -15.89
CA SER A 146 10.34 -3.76 -17.28
C SER A 146 9.08 -4.58 -17.53
N GLY A 147 8.31 -4.88 -16.47
CA GLY A 147 7.18 -5.79 -16.53
C GLY A 147 7.57 -7.26 -16.45
N THR A 148 8.84 -7.56 -16.15
CA THR A 148 9.32 -8.93 -16.00
C THR A 148 8.98 -9.44 -14.60
N GLN A 149 8.42 -10.66 -14.54
CA GLN A 149 8.19 -11.32 -13.25
C GLN A 149 9.54 -11.72 -12.64
N VAL A 150 9.88 -11.12 -11.50
CA VAL A 150 11.14 -11.38 -10.77
C VAL A 150 10.96 -12.36 -9.63
N ARG A 151 9.74 -12.51 -9.11
CA ARG A 151 9.39 -13.48 -8.07
C ARG A 151 8.01 -14.03 -8.30
N GLY A 152 7.81 -15.29 -7.96
CA GLY A 152 6.52 -15.97 -7.93
C GLY A 152 6.39 -16.80 -6.67
N PHE A 153 5.16 -16.97 -6.18
CA PHE A 153 4.85 -17.71 -4.96
C PHE A 153 3.67 -18.62 -5.22
N THR A 154 3.75 -19.84 -4.70
CA THR A 154 2.69 -20.84 -4.78
C THR A 154 2.27 -21.23 -3.38
N TYR A 155 0.97 -21.39 -3.19
CA TYR A 155 0.35 -21.68 -1.90
C TYR A 155 -0.34 -23.06 -1.93
N ASP A 156 -0.42 -23.68 -0.76
CA ASP A 156 -1.12 -24.93 -0.56
C ASP A 156 -2.62 -24.75 -0.84
N ALA A 157 -3.20 -25.66 -1.62
CA ALA A 157 -4.63 -25.63 -1.95
C ALA A 157 -5.53 -25.99 -0.75
N GLU A 158 -5.01 -26.77 0.19
CA GLU A 158 -5.77 -27.27 1.36
C GLU A 158 -5.57 -26.41 2.61
N HIS A 159 -4.44 -25.68 2.70
CA HIS A 159 -4.07 -24.88 3.86
C HIS A 159 -3.85 -23.42 3.43
N ALA A 160 -4.87 -22.61 3.59
CA ALA A 160 -4.82 -21.18 3.24
C ALA A 160 -3.63 -20.47 3.89
N GLY A 161 -2.91 -19.67 3.11
CA GLY A 161 -1.75 -18.89 3.55
C GLY A 161 -0.44 -19.67 3.70
N ARG A 162 -0.43 -20.99 3.48
CA ARG A 162 0.79 -21.80 3.52
C ARG A 162 1.52 -21.72 2.19
N MET A 163 2.66 -21.05 2.17
CA MET A 163 3.54 -21.01 1.00
C MET A 163 4.25 -22.36 0.82
N VAL A 164 4.18 -22.94 -0.37
CA VAL A 164 4.82 -24.25 -0.70
C VAL A 164 5.97 -24.12 -1.67
N ALA A 165 6.03 -23.04 -2.44
CA ALA A 165 7.13 -22.78 -3.37
C ALA A 165 7.29 -21.27 -3.64
N HIS A 166 8.51 -20.87 -3.99
CA HIS A 166 8.80 -19.54 -4.53
C HIS A 166 9.80 -19.68 -5.67
N HIS A 167 9.70 -18.75 -6.64
CA HIS A 167 10.53 -18.72 -7.84
C HIS A 167 11.20 -17.37 -7.99
N TYR A 168 12.45 -17.38 -8.51
CA TYR A 168 13.19 -16.18 -8.91
C TYR A 168 13.40 -16.21 -10.42
N ALA A 169 13.33 -15.06 -11.09
CA ALA A 169 13.66 -14.96 -12.51
C ALA A 169 15.11 -15.40 -12.77
N GLY A 170 15.30 -16.23 -13.79
CA GLY A 170 16.62 -16.65 -14.26
C GLY A 170 17.31 -17.74 -13.43
N ARG A 171 16.64 -18.37 -12.46
CA ARG A 171 17.13 -19.58 -11.78
C ARG A 171 16.28 -20.79 -12.14
N PRO A 172 16.90 -21.95 -12.49
CA PRO A 172 16.15 -23.19 -12.64
C PRO A 172 15.51 -23.56 -11.30
N GLU A 173 14.34 -24.17 -11.38
CA GLU A 173 13.61 -24.67 -10.20
C GLU A 173 14.52 -25.64 -9.40
N SER A 174 14.58 -25.43 -8.12
CA SER A 174 15.23 -26.34 -7.16
C SER A 174 14.19 -27.06 -6.33
#